data_8060aece2f75a30eb527a68dae0d7f6e
#
_entry.id   8060aece2f75a30eb527a68dae0d7f6e
#
_cell.length_a   1.000
_cell.length_b   1.000
_cell.length_c   1.000
_cell.angle_alpha   90.00
_cell.angle_beta   90.00
_cell.angle_gamma   90.00
#
_symmetry.space_group_name_H-M   'P 1'
#
loop_
_entity.id
_entity.type
_entity.pdbx_description
1 polymer ?
#
loop_
_entity_poly.entity_id
_entity_poly.type
_entity_poly.pdbx_seq_one_letter_code
_entity_poly.pdbx_strand_id
1 'polypeptide(L)'
;MWINHEIEMKLYCNGEDDIDEEEIDEIKVEEMVEKILENKEYWDKKCKNLFADEFVDWFNEEKWVKPEYDEIYYETNSIDEVEKKLLKIIEKEDTEKIMKNNFLTKEAFKKLLDNEDMEITIDLTDDDENSFSITMYERLFFVDKIFYACCNFNGEIDEYYMG
;
A
#
# COMPACT_ATOMS: atom_id res chain seq x y z
N MET A 1 9.36 4.87 -3.20
CA MET A 1 9.08 5.96 -4.18
C MET A 1 8.55 5.35 -5.47
N TRP A 2 7.45 5.83 -6.01
CA TRP A 2 6.80 5.29 -7.22
C TRP A 2 7.72 5.15 -8.45
N ILE A 3 8.84 5.84 -8.46
CA ILE A 3 9.79 5.86 -9.59
C ILE A 3 10.50 4.50 -9.78
N ASN A 4 10.58 3.66 -8.76
CA ASN A 4 11.33 2.41 -8.78
C ASN A 4 10.45 1.15 -8.77
N HIS A 5 9.12 1.30 -8.79
CA HIS A 5 8.18 0.20 -8.73
C HIS A 5 7.36 0.13 -10.01
N GLU A 6 7.01 -1.07 -10.44
CA GLU A 6 5.95 -1.26 -11.42
C GLU A 6 4.64 -0.83 -10.79
N ILE A 7 3.98 0.15 -11.42
CA ILE A 7 2.64 0.57 -11.03
C ILE A 7 1.69 -0.19 -11.94
N GLU A 8 0.95 -1.11 -11.38
CA GLU A 8 -0.14 -1.76 -12.09
C GLU A 8 -1.38 -0.85 -12.04
N MET A 9 -1.83 -0.39 -13.19
CA MET A 9 -3.07 0.36 -13.31
C MET A 9 -4.17 -0.55 -13.83
N LYS A 10 -5.25 -0.66 -13.06
CA LYS A 10 -6.45 -1.42 -13.42
C LYS A 10 -7.60 -0.45 -13.65
N LEU A 11 -8.37 -0.71 -14.67
CA LEU A 11 -9.65 -0.03 -14.89
C LEU A 11 -10.74 -0.90 -14.27
N TYR A 12 -11.51 -0.32 -13.38
CA TYR A 12 -12.67 -0.97 -12.81
C TYR A 12 -13.92 -0.15 -13.14
N CYS A 13 -14.92 -0.82 -13.66
CA CYS A 13 -16.19 -0.20 -13.95
C CYS A 13 -17.27 -0.90 -13.13
N ASN A 14 -17.95 -0.15 -12.28
CA ASN A 14 -19.08 -0.65 -11.50
C ASN A 14 -20.28 -0.88 -12.44
N GLY A 15 -20.52 -2.13 -12.78
CA GLY A 15 -21.70 -2.56 -13.52
C GLY A 15 -21.56 -4.03 -13.85
N GLU A 16 -22.55 -4.79 -13.49
CA GLU A 16 -22.67 -6.19 -13.88
C GLU A 16 -22.52 -6.30 -15.40
N ASP A 17 -21.64 -7.23 -15.82
CA ASP A 17 -21.48 -7.71 -17.18
C ASP A 17 -20.88 -6.76 -18.23
N ASP A 18 -19.74 -7.21 -18.74
CA ASP A 18 -19.13 -6.85 -20.03
C ASP A 18 -19.34 -5.39 -20.48
N ILE A 19 -18.45 -4.52 -20.00
CA ILE A 19 -18.33 -3.22 -20.65
C ILE A 19 -17.85 -3.50 -22.06
N ASP A 20 -18.68 -3.13 -23.03
CA ASP A 20 -18.22 -3.05 -24.39
C ASP A 20 -17.01 -2.10 -24.41
N GLU A 21 -15.84 -2.59 -24.83
CA GLU A 21 -14.62 -1.79 -24.95
C GLU A 21 -14.84 -0.50 -25.74
N GLU A 22 -15.93 -0.41 -26.52
CA GLU A 22 -16.35 0.74 -27.29
C GLU A 22 -16.94 1.89 -26.42
N GLU A 23 -17.30 1.66 -25.15
CA GLU A 23 -17.86 2.68 -24.27
C GLU A 23 -16.83 3.37 -23.35
N ILE A 24 -15.60 2.89 -23.34
CA ILE A 24 -14.53 3.52 -22.54
C ILE A 24 -14.06 4.79 -23.27
N ASP A 25 -14.25 5.93 -22.63
CA ASP A 25 -13.66 7.19 -23.09
C ASP A 25 -12.14 7.19 -22.79
N GLU A 26 -11.34 6.70 -23.75
CA GLU A 26 -9.90 6.61 -23.63
C GLU A 26 -9.25 7.95 -23.28
N ILE A 27 -9.77 9.05 -23.82
CA ILE A 27 -9.25 10.40 -23.56
C ILE A 27 -9.45 10.77 -22.09
N LYS A 28 -10.63 10.46 -21.53
CA LYS A 28 -10.95 10.70 -20.13
C LYS A 28 -10.04 9.87 -19.21
N VAL A 29 -9.79 8.61 -19.55
CA VAL A 29 -8.89 7.73 -18.81
C VAL A 29 -7.46 8.26 -18.84
N GLU A 30 -6.95 8.66 -20.00
CA GLU A 30 -5.63 9.26 -20.14
C GLU A 30 -5.46 10.51 -19.27
N GLU A 31 -6.45 11.42 -19.28
CA GLU A 31 -6.44 12.61 -18.42
C GLU A 31 -6.42 12.26 -16.91
N MET A 32 -7.14 11.21 -16.50
CA MET A 32 -7.13 10.75 -15.11
C MET A 32 -5.77 10.17 -14.72
N VAL A 33 -5.19 9.34 -15.57
CA VAL A 33 -3.84 8.78 -15.37
C VAL A 33 -2.81 9.90 -15.27
N GLU A 34 -2.83 10.87 -16.15
CA GLU A 34 -1.93 12.02 -16.11
C GLU A 34 -2.05 12.79 -14.78
N LYS A 35 -3.26 13.07 -14.32
CA LYS A 35 -3.49 13.76 -13.04
C LYS A 35 -2.94 12.96 -11.84
N ILE A 36 -3.09 11.65 -11.84
CA ILE A 36 -2.54 10.80 -10.80
C ILE A 36 -1.00 10.86 -10.83
N LEU A 37 -0.39 10.71 -12.00
CA LEU A 37 1.05 10.71 -12.17
C LEU A 37 1.70 12.08 -11.87
N GLU A 38 1.05 13.18 -12.23
CA GLU A 38 1.51 14.53 -11.90
C GLU A 38 1.54 14.77 -10.38
N ASN A 39 0.65 14.14 -9.64
CA ASN A 39 0.52 14.25 -8.18
C ASN A 39 1.08 13.04 -7.42
N LYS A 40 1.89 12.20 -8.06
CA LYS A 40 2.39 10.94 -7.47
C LYS A 40 3.08 11.10 -6.12
N GLU A 41 3.93 12.11 -5.96
CA GLU A 41 4.64 12.37 -4.70
C GLU A 41 3.69 12.78 -3.57
N TYR A 42 2.66 13.55 -3.91
CA TYR A 42 1.61 13.93 -2.96
C TYR A 42 0.85 12.70 -2.47
N TRP A 43 0.42 11.83 -3.38
CA TRP A 43 -0.34 10.64 -3.05
C TRP A 43 0.50 9.62 -2.28
N ASP A 44 1.73 9.38 -2.71
CA ASP A 44 2.67 8.50 -2.03
C ASP A 44 2.83 8.91 -0.56
N LYS A 45 3.15 10.17 -0.33
CA LYS A 45 3.33 10.71 1.02
C LYS A 45 2.04 10.66 1.84
N LYS A 46 0.91 11.04 1.23
CA LYS A 46 -0.39 11.10 1.92
C LYS A 46 -0.84 9.71 2.36
N CYS A 47 -0.82 8.72 1.47
CA CYS A 47 -1.21 7.35 1.79
C CYS A 47 -0.28 6.71 2.82
N LYS A 48 1.03 6.82 2.67
CA LYS A 48 2.00 6.26 3.63
C LYS A 48 1.88 6.88 5.02
N ASN A 49 1.67 8.19 5.10
CA ASN A 49 1.44 8.85 6.40
C ASN A 49 0.15 8.35 7.03
N LEU A 50 -0.94 8.28 6.27
CA LEU A 50 -2.22 7.76 6.75
C LEU A 50 -2.07 6.33 7.27
N PHE A 51 -1.51 5.44 6.48
CA PHE A 51 -1.36 4.04 6.88
C PHE A 51 -0.43 3.87 8.09
N ALA A 52 0.64 4.66 8.17
CA ALA A 52 1.51 4.65 9.33
C ALA A 52 0.80 5.16 10.58
N ASP A 53 0.01 6.22 10.47
CA ASP A 53 -0.71 6.80 11.59
C ASP A 53 -1.83 5.89 12.12
N GLU A 54 -2.51 5.17 11.24
CA GLU A 54 -3.66 4.35 11.59
C GLU A 54 -3.28 2.90 12.00
N PHE A 55 -2.23 2.32 11.41
CA PHE A 55 -1.99 0.88 11.55
C PHE A 55 -0.72 0.49 12.31
N VAL A 56 0.26 1.39 12.47
CA VAL A 56 1.51 1.04 13.18
C VAL A 56 1.27 0.79 14.66
N ASP A 57 0.37 1.53 15.29
CA ASP A 57 0.05 1.32 16.70
C ASP A 57 -0.60 -0.04 16.92
N TRP A 58 -1.48 -0.47 16.01
CA TRP A 58 -2.05 -1.81 16.05
C TRP A 58 -0.98 -2.90 15.94
N PHE A 59 -0.01 -2.77 15.01
CA PHE A 59 1.13 -3.68 14.93
C PHE A 59 1.88 -3.79 16.26
N ASN A 60 2.16 -2.66 16.89
CA ASN A 60 2.90 -2.61 18.15
C ASN A 60 2.11 -3.20 19.32
N GLU A 61 0.79 -3.09 19.33
CA GLU A 61 -0.09 -3.71 20.33
C GLU A 61 -0.16 -5.23 20.18
N GLU A 62 -0.34 -5.72 18.96
CA GLU A 62 -0.42 -7.15 18.66
C GLU A 62 0.93 -7.88 18.76
N LYS A 63 2.06 -7.15 18.73
CA LYS A 63 3.43 -7.68 18.87
C LYS A 63 3.72 -8.82 17.90
N TRP A 64 3.59 -8.56 16.63
CA TRP A 64 3.63 -9.55 15.55
C TRP A 64 4.95 -10.30 15.37
N VAL A 65 6.08 -9.72 15.81
CA VAL A 65 7.37 -10.40 15.79
C VAL A 65 7.49 -11.31 17.04
N LYS A 66 6.67 -12.34 17.09
CA LYS A 66 6.79 -13.38 18.14
C LYS A 66 7.18 -14.70 17.49
N PRO A 67 8.03 -15.50 18.19
CA PRO A 67 8.33 -16.86 17.77
C PRO A 67 7.11 -17.76 17.57
N GLU A 68 6.01 -17.45 18.26
CA GLU A 68 4.75 -18.21 18.21
C GLU A 68 3.99 -18.02 16.89
N TYR A 69 4.31 -16.96 16.13
CA TYR A 69 3.70 -16.67 14.82
C TYR A 69 4.58 -17.11 13.64
N ASP A 70 5.78 -17.63 13.91
CA ASP A 70 6.73 -18.04 12.87
C ASP A 70 6.13 -19.06 11.88
N GLU A 71 5.26 -19.96 12.34
CA GLU A 71 4.68 -20.99 11.47
C GLU A 71 3.60 -20.44 10.52
N ILE A 72 2.92 -19.34 10.87
CA ILE A 72 1.80 -18.82 10.09
C ILE A 72 2.24 -17.71 9.14
N TYR A 73 3.09 -16.81 9.60
CA TYR A 73 3.47 -15.60 8.84
C TYR A 73 4.84 -15.70 8.18
N TYR A 74 5.68 -16.60 8.63
CA TYR A 74 7.02 -16.82 8.11
C TYR A 74 7.19 -18.19 7.43
N GLU A 75 6.13 -18.75 6.86
CA GLU A 75 6.20 -20.06 6.16
C GLU A 75 7.39 -20.18 5.19
N THR A 76 7.95 -19.07 4.78
CA THR A 76 9.08 -19.01 3.84
C THR A 76 10.32 -18.31 4.40
N ASN A 77 10.27 -17.68 5.58
CA ASN A 77 11.39 -16.92 6.11
C ASN A 77 11.67 -17.27 7.59
N SER A 78 12.87 -17.70 7.90
CA SER A 78 13.34 -17.76 9.26
C SER A 78 13.52 -16.35 9.87
N ILE A 79 13.54 -16.24 11.21
CA ILE A 79 13.82 -14.97 11.91
C ILE A 79 15.10 -14.32 11.41
N ASP A 80 16.15 -15.11 11.17
CA ASP A 80 17.44 -14.62 10.65
C ASP A 80 17.31 -14.04 9.24
N GLU A 81 16.44 -14.59 8.41
CA GLU A 81 16.17 -14.08 7.05
C GLU A 81 15.37 -12.79 7.09
N VAL A 82 14.40 -12.68 8.00
CA VAL A 82 13.65 -11.44 8.24
C VAL A 82 14.58 -10.33 8.67
N GLU A 83 15.46 -10.58 9.65
CA GLU A 83 16.45 -9.60 10.10
C GLU A 83 17.36 -9.13 8.95
N LYS A 84 17.86 -10.08 8.13
CA LYS A 84 18.69 -9.74 6.96
C LYS A 84 17.96 -8.90 5.92
N LYS A 85 16.67 -9.15 5.70
CA LYS A 85 15.84 -8.34 4.80
C LYS A 85 15.63 -6.95 5.37
N LEU A 86 15.28 -6.84 6.65
CA LEU A 86 15.11 -5.56 7.33
C LEU A 86 16.36 -4.69 7.24
N LEU A 87 17.55 -5.25 7.50
CA LEU A 87 18.82 -4.53 7.41
C LEU A 87 19.15 -3.98 6.02
N LYS A 88 18.49 -4.47 4.97
CA LYS A 88 18.62 -3.94 3.61
C LYS A 88 17.67 -2.78 3.33
N ILE A 89 16.56 -2.68 4.05
CA ILE A 89 15.45 -1.77 3.78
C ILE A 89 15.47 -0.59 4.75
N ILE A 90 15.69 -0.88 6.03
CA ILE A 90 15.62 0.11 7.11
C ILE A 90 16.94 0.19 7.88
N GLU A 91 17.05 1.22 8.71
CA GLU A 91 18.24 1.44 9.53
C GLU A 91 18.43 0.33 10.57
N LYS A 92 19.67 0.08 10.92
CA LYS A 92 20.03 -0.94 11.92
C LYS A 92 19.32 -0.72 13.26
N GLU A 93 19.19 0.53 13.69
CA GLU A 93 18.51 0.88 14.95
C GLU A 93 17.04 0.49 14.92
N ASP A 94 16.33 0.74 13.81
CA ASP A 94 14.92 0.36 13.65
C ASP A 94 14.78 -1.17 13.53
N THR A 95 15.70 -1.83 12.84
CA THR A 95 15.74 -3.30 12.80
C THR A 95 15.88 -3.88 14.20
N GLU A 96 16.78 -3.34 15.03
CA GLU A 96 16.95 -3.80 16.42
C GLU A 96 15.70 -3.55 17.28
N LYS A 97 15.00 -2.43 17.10
CA LYS A 97 13.73 -2.18 17.80
C LYS A 97 12.67 -3.23 17.45
N ILE A 98 12.54 -3.58 16.19
CA ILE A 98 11.60 -4.60 15.72
C ILE A 98 11.99 -5.96 16.31
N MET A 99 13.23 -6.42 16.08
CA MET A 99 13.66 -7.78 16.43
C MET A 99 13.72 -8.02 17.94
N LYS A 100 14.14 -7.02 18.73
CA LYS A 100 14.32 -7.17 20.18
C LYS A 100 13.09 -6.77 20.98
N ASN A 101 12.36 -5.76 20.55
CA ASN A 101 11.29 -5.13 21.32
C ASN A 101 9.90 -5.29 20.70
N ASN A 102 9.78 -5.93 19.55
CA ASN A 102 8.53 -5.97 18.76
C ASN A 102 7.95 -4.56 18.54
N PHE A 103 8.80 -3.61 18.20
CA PHE A 103 8.40 -2.22 18.04
C PHE A 103 8.77 -1.71 16.64
N LEU A 104 7.75 -1.36 15.87
CA LEU A 104 7.84 -0.76 14.55
C LEU A 104 7.65 0.76 14.66
N THR A 105 8.58 1.54 14.11
CA THR A 105 8.40 2.99 13.98
C THR A 105 7.61 3.32 12.73
N LYS A 106 6.90 4.44 12.72
CA LYS A 106 6.16 4.91 11.53
C LYS A 106 7.09 5.14 10.34
N GLU A 107 8.29 5.65 10.57
CA GLU A 107 9.27 5.88 9.50
C GLU A 107 9.82 4.57 8.93
N ALA A 108 10.09 3.57 9.76
CA ALA A 108 10.47 2.24 9.29
C ALA A 108 9.36 1.60 8.47
N PHE A 109 8.10 1.68 8.91
CA PHE A 109 6.95 1.16 8.18
C PHE A 109 6.81 1.79 6.79
N LYS A 110 6.94 3.11 6.68
CA LYS A 110 6.92 3.79 5.37
C LYS A 110 8.01 3.30 4.42
N LYS A 111 9.22 3.06 4.93
CA LYS A 111 10.31 2.47 4.13
C LYS A 111 10.02 1.03 3.72
N LEU A 112 9.35 0.25 4.56
CA LEU A 112 8.92 -1.11 4.20
C LEU A 112 7.88 -1.07 3.07
N LEU A 113 6.93 -0.15 3.12
CA LEU A 113 5.97 0.06 2.01
C LEU A 113 6.68 0.50 0.71
N ASP A 114 7.77 1.26 0.80
CA ASP A 114 8.57 1.65 -0.37
C ASP A 114 9.24 0.47 -1.09
N ASN A 115 9.40 -0.65 -0.40
CA ASN A 115 10.10 -1.82 -0.93
C ASN A 115 9.19 -2.81 -1.65
N GLU A 116 7.90 -2.58 -1.63
CA GLU A 116 6.89 -3.47 -2.24
C GLU A 116 6.17 -2.78 -3.38
N ASP A 117 5.50 -3.58 -4.19
CA ASP A 117 4.69 -3.11 -5.31
C ASP A 117 3.45 -2.36 -4.82
N MET A 118 2.93 -1.52 -5.70
CA MET A 118 1.73 -0.73 -5.49
C MET A 118 0.78 -0.93 -6.66
N GLU A 119 -0.50 -0.98 -6.36
CA GLU A 119 -1.54 -1.01 -7.38
C GLU A 119 -2.36 0.29 -7.35
N ILE A 120 -2.67 0.80 -8.54
CA ILE A 120 -3.63 1.89 -8.70
C ILE A 120 -4.78 1.37 -9.54
N THR A 121 -5.99 1.48 -9.01
CA THR A 121 -7.21 1.11 -9.72
C THR A 121 -8.04 2.36 -9.96
N ILE A 122 -8.38 2.62 -11.22
CA ILE A 122 -9.27 3.72 -11.60
C ILE A 122 -10.68 3.19 -11.67
N ASP A 123 -11.59 3.80 -10.93
CA ASP A 123 -13.02 3.49 -10.96
C ASP A 123 -13.73 4.47 -11.89
N LEU A 124 -14.30 3.93 -12.95
CA LEU A 124 -15.11 4.66 -13.91
C LEU A 124 -16.57 4.44 -13.55
N THR A 125 -17.14 5.34 -12.78
CA THR A 125 -18.57 5.34 -12.50
C THR A 125 -19.32 6.15 -13.56
N ASP A 126 -20.60 5.82 -13.80
CA ASP A 126 -21.47 6.56 -14.70
C ASP A 126 -21.77 7.98 -14.19
N ASP A 127 -21.52 8.23 -12.91
CA ASP A 127 -21.67 9.53 -12.29
C ASP A 127 -20.37 10.35 -12.37
N ASP A 128 -20.49 11.68 -12.37
CA ASP A 128 -19.38 12.62 -12.50
C ASP A 128 -18.30 12.55 -11.40
N GLU A 129 -18.43 11.64 -10.44
CA GLU A 129 -17.52 11.42 -9.32
C GLU A 129 -16.58 10.23 -9.58
N ASN A 130 -15.69 10.37 -10.56
CA ASN A 130 -14.64 9.36 -10.75
C ASN A 130 -13.69 9.37 -9.57
N SER A 131 -13.31 8.17 -9.15
CA SER A 131 -12.35 7.94 -8.08
C SER A 131 -11.25 6.99 -8.52
N PHE A 132 -10.23 6.86 -7.72
CA PHE A 132 -9.22 5.84 -7.89
C PHE A 132 -8.80 5.32 -6.52
N SER A 133 -8.29 4.12 -6.48
CA SER A 133 -7.75 3.56 -5.27
C SER A 133 -6.25 3.31 -5.37
N ILE A 134 -5.58 3.40 -4.24
CA ILE A 134 -4.19 3.05 -4.07
C ILE A 134 -4.13 1.89 -3.09
N THR A 135 -3.55 0.77 -3.53
CA THR A 135 -3.29 -0.40 -2.70
C THR A 135 -1.79 -0.57 -2.53
N MET A 136 -1.35 -0.60 -1.29
CA MET A 136 0.05 -0.83 -0.92
C MET A 136 0.18 -2.14 -0.16
N TYR A 137 1.36 -2.73 -0.22
CA TYR A 137 1.69 -4.00 0.40
C TYR A 137 2.89 -3.85 1.32
N GLU A 138 2.90 -4.63 2.37
CA GLU A 138 4.08 -4.88 3.20
C GLU A 138 4.09 -6.39 3.53
N ARG A 139 5.08 -7.10 3.03
CA ARG A 139 5.05 -8.57 3.01
C ARG A 139 5.97 -9.24 4.02
N LEU A 140 6.61 -8.49 4.91
CA LEU A 140 7.41 -9.07 5.99
C LEU A 140 6.58 -9.36 7.24
N PHE A 141 5.67 -8.44 7.59
CA PHE A 141 4.85 -8.52 8.80
C PHE A 141 3.37 -8.62 8.50
N PHE A 142 2.92 -8.00 7.41
CA PHE A 142 1.53 -7.94 6.98
C PHE A 142 1.32 -8.77 5.71
N VAL A 143 1.79 -10.03 5.74
CA VAL A 143 1.89 -10.92 4.56
C VAL A 143 0.56 -11.10 3.84
N ASP A 144 -0.53 -11.20 4.59
CA ASP A 144 -1.88 -11.42 4.12
C ASP A 144 -2.75 -10.15 4.15
N LYS A 145 -2.12 -8.98 4.39
CA LYS A 145 -2.82 -7.71 4.49
C LYS A 145 -2.52 -6.81 3.31
N ILE A 146 -3.51 -6.02 2.96
CA ILE A 146 -3.39 -4.89 2.03
C ILE A 146 -3.72 -3.59 2.74
N PHE A 147 -3.07 -2.53 2.33
CA PHE A 147 -3.36 -1.16 2.76
C PHE A 147 -4.04 -0.44 1.61
N TYR A 148 -5.30 -0.13 1.78
CA TYR A 148 -6.17 0.41 0.75
C TYR A 148 -6.60 1.83 1.07
N ALA A 149 -6.56 2.72 0.10
CA ALA A 149 -7.11 4.06 0.17
C ALA A 149 -7.90 4.39 -1.09
N CYS A 150 -9.17 4.77 -0.93
CA CYS A 150 -9.99 5.34 -1.99
C CYS A 150 -9.76 6.85 -2.05
N CYS A 151 -9.37 7.34 -3.20
CA CYS A 151 -8.93 8.72 -3.43
C CYS A 151 -9.84 9.40 -4.46
N ASN A 152 -10.04 10.69 -4.28
CA ASN A 152 -10.74 11.50 -5.27
C ASN A 152 -9.78 12.48 -5.97
N PHE A 153 -10.21 13.03 -7.12
CA PHE A 153 -9.40 13.96 -7.89
C PHE A 153 -9.33 15.37 -7.29
N ASN A 154 -10.00 15.62 -6.15
CA ASN A 154 -9.86 16.85 -5.36
C ASN A 154 -8.68 16.77 -4.35
N GLY A 155 -8.00 15.64 -4.28
CA GLY A 155 -6.85 15.44 -3.40
C GLY A 155 -7.20 14.90 -2.02
N GLU A 156 -8.37 14.28 -1.85
CA GLU A 156 -8.83 13.74 -0.57
C GLU A 156 -8.83 12.21 -0.60
N ILE A 157 -8.73 11.60 0.58
CA ILE A 157 -8.95 10.19 0.80
C ILE A 157 -10.32 10.06 1.45
N ASP A 158 -11.24 9.40 0.77
CA ASP A 158 -12.63 9.25 1.21
C ASP A 158 -12.80 8.03 2.10
N GLU A 159 -12.06 6.96 1.83
CA GLU A 159 -12.11 5.71 2.58
C GLU A 159 -10.74 5.05 2.62
N TYR A 160 -10.46 4.35 3.71
CA TYR A 160 -9.23 3.56 3.85
C TYR A 160 -9.45 2.36 4.79
N TYR A 161 -8.70 1.29 4.56
CA TYR A 161 -8.70 0.13 5.46
C TYR A 161 -7.43 -0.70 5.30
N MET A 162 -7.22 -1.57 6.27
CA MET A 162 -6.29 -2.70 6.18
C MET A 162 -7.13 -3.98 6.15
N GLY A 163 -7.00 -4.76 5.07
CA GLY A 163 -7.80 -5.96 4.82
C GLY A 163 -6.96 -7.23 4.71
#